data_ad801ff4b96f5443436c256ecdb2f0ac
#
_entry.id   ad801ff4b96f5443436c256ecdb2f0ac
#
_cell.length_a   1.000
_cell.length_b   1.000
_cell.length_c   1.000
_cell.angle_alpha   90.00
_cell.angle_beta   90.00
_cell.angle_gamma   90.00
#
_symmetry.space_group_name_H-M   'P 1'
#
loop_
_entity.id
_entity.type
_entity.pdbx_description
1 polymer ?
#
loop_
_entity_poly.entity_id
_entity_poly.type
_entity_poly.pdbx_seq_one_letter_code
_entity_poly.pdbx_strand_id
1 'polypeptide(L)'
;SLGLVGSEMCIRDRTYMEHLQDNLRTYSPLEPLTDEEKEFLEETAQLMLKYPTIPCNDCKYCMPCPYGLDIPAVLLHYNRCVNEGNVPKNGQDENYAKARRAFLVGYDRSVPKLRQASHCIGCNQCVAHCPQNIDIPKELHRIDQFVEQLKQGTL
;
A
#
# COMPACT_ATOMS: atom_id res chain seq x y z
N SER A 1 -13.40 -11.47 -2.06
CA SER A 1 -12.87 -11.68 -3.40
C SER A 1 -11.60 -10.86 -3.52
N LEU A 2 -10.47 -11.51 -3.45
CA LEU A 2 -9.19 -10.93 -3.86
C LEU A 2 -9.34 -10.60 -5.35
N GLY A 3 -9.64 -9.31 -5.60
CA GLY A 3 -10.02 -8.87 -6.92
C GLY A 3 -8.96 -9.20 -7.96
N LEU A 4 -9.39 -9.75 -9.05
CA LEU A 4 -8.68 -10.04 -10.29
C LEU A 4 -8.01 -8.82 -10.94
N VAL A 5 -7.89 -7.69 -10.24
CA VAL A 5 -7.38 -6.41 -10.77
C VAL A 5 -5.99 -6.57 -11.40
N GLY A 6 -5.11 -7.38 -10.79
CA GLY A 6 -3.78 -7.63 -11.34
C GLY A 6 -3.79 -8.54 -12.56
N SER A 7 -4.60 -9.59 -12.56
CA SER A 7 -4.69 -10.53 -13.68
C SER A 7 -5.48 -9.98 -14.86
N GLU A 8 -6.52 -9.19 -14.67
CA GLU A 8 -7.23 -8.50 -15.74
C GLU A 8 -6.35 -7.46 -16.44
N MET A 9 -5.57 -6.68 -15.72
CA MET A 9 -4.58 -5.77 -16.32
C MET A 9 -3.55 -6.56 -17.13
N CYS A 10 -3.01 -7.64 -16.58
CA CYS A 10 -2.08 -8.51 -17.30
C CYS A 10 -2.67 -9.14 -18.56
N ILE A 11 -3.95 -9.44 -18.61
CA ILE A 11 -4.62 -10.00 -19.78
C ILE A 11 -4.88 -8.92 -20.85
N ARG A 12 -5.17 -7.67 -20.48
CA ARG A 12 -5.46 -6.58 -21.40
C ARG A 12 -4.23 -5.97 -22.07
N ASP A 13 -3.09 -5.93 -21.38
CA ASP A 13 -1.87 -5.30 -21.87
C ASP A 13 -1.00 -6.21 -22.75
N ARG A 14 -1.63 -7.06 -23.59
CA ARG A 14 -0.90 -7.94 -24.50
C ARG A 14 -0.48 -7.19 -25.75
N THR A 15 0.79 -6.86 -25.82
CA THR A 15 1.39 -6.15 -26.96
C THR A 15 1.90 -7.11 -28.03
N TYR A 16 2.26 -8.35 -27.66
CA TYR A 16 2.86 -9.34 -28.55
C TYR A 16 2.05 -10.63 -28.62
N MET A 17 2.08 -11.29 -29.80
CA MET A 17 1.36 -12.55 -30.05
C MET A 17 1.86 -13.69 -29.13
N GLU A 18 3.13 -13.69 -28.79
CA GLU A 18 3.73 -14.67 -27.89
C GLU A 18 3.08 -14.65 -26.49
N HIS A 19 2.75 -13.47 -25.99
CA HIS A 19 2.05 -13.32 -24.71
C HIS A 19 0.64 -13.92 -24.75
N LEU A 20 -0.06 -13.74 -25.88
CA LEU A 20 -1.37 -14.36 -26.07
C LEU A 20 -1.27 -15.88 -26.14
N GLN A 21 -0.29 -16.41 -26.85
CA GLN A 21 -0.06 -17.86 -26.97
C GLN A 21 0.30 -18.48 -25.60
N ASP A 22 1.13 -17.81 -24.80
CA ASP A 22 1.48 -18.25 -23.45
C ASP A 22 0.25 -18.28 -22.53
N ASN A 23 -0.61 -17.27 -22.61
CA ASN A 23 -1.84 -17.26 -21.83
C ASN A 23 -2.79 -18.37 -22.26
N LEU A 24 -2.97 -18.56 -23.57
CA LEU A 24 -3.81 -19.67 -24.08
C LEU A 24 -3.27 -21.02 -23.60
N ARG A 25 -1.95 -21.22 -23.55
CA ARG A 25 -1.33 -22.44 -23.03
C ARG A 25 -1.58 -22.62 -21.54
N THR A 26 -1.51 -21.54 -20.77
CA THR A 26 -1.72 -21.57 -19.30
C THR A 26 -3.17 -21.81 -18.93
N TYR A 27 -4.13 -21.26 -19.70
CA TYR A 27 -5.55 -21.30 -19.39
C TYR A 27 -6.36 -22.31 -20.20
N SER A 28 -5.72 -23.12 -21.07
CA SER A 28 -6.41 -24.11 -21.87
C SER A 28 -5.62 -25.45 -21.93
N PRO A 29 -6.14 -26.55 -21.35
CA PRO A 29 -7.43 -26.66 -20.66
C PRO A 29 -7.45 -25.93 -19.31
N LEU A 30 -8.60 -25.41 -18.91
CA LEU A 30 -8.78 -24.82 -17.61
C LEU A 30 -8.87 -25.95 -16.55
N GLU A 31 -7.84 -26.13 -15.79
CA GLU A 31 -7.83 -27.07 -14.66
C GLU A 31 -8.23 -26.31 -13.38
N PRO A 32 -9.36 -26.65 -12.73
CA PRO A 32 -9.74 -26.03 -11.48
C PRO A 32 -8.75 -26.43 -10.37
N LEU A 33 -8.45 -25.47 -9.48
CA LEU A 33 -7.62 -25.73 -8.31
C LEU A 33 -8.24 -26.84 -7.44
N THR A 34 -7.40 -27.71 -6.93
CA THR A 34 -7.76 -28.68 -5.91
C THR A 34 -8.15 -27.99 -4.60
N ASP A 35 -8.82 -28.69 -3.72
CA ASP A 35 -9.21 -28.12 -2.42
C ASP A 35 -8.00 -27.83 -1.55
N GLU A 36 -6.94 -28.65 -1.61
CA GLU A 36 -5.66 -28.41 -0.92
C GLU A 36 -4.96 -27.14 -1.43
N GLU A 37 -4.96 -26.91 -2.75
CA GLU A 37 -4.40 -25.67 -3.34
C GLU A 37 -5.17 -24.44 -2.94
N LYS A 38 -6.51 -24.52 -2.87
CA LYS A 38 -7.36 -23.43 -2.39
C LYS A 38 -7.08 -23.10 -0.92
N GLU A 39 -6.97 -24.12 -0.07
CA GLU A 39 -6.64 -23.96 1.35
C GLU A 39 -5.27 -23.30 1.52
N PHE A 40 -4.25 -23.76 0.80
CA PHE A 40 -2.92 -23.14 0.81
C PHE A 40 -2.94 -21.68 0.39
N LEU A 41 -3.70 -21.32 -0.66
CA LEU A 41 -3.84 -19.94 -1.10
C LEU A 41 -4.57 -19.08 -0.06
N GLU A 42 -5.60 -19.61 0.58
CA GLU A 42 -6.33 -18.90 1.64
C GLU A 42 -5.44 -18.67 2.87
N GLU A 43 -4.70 -19.68 3.34
CA GLU A 43 -3.74 -19.54 4.42
C GLU A 43 -2.67 -18.50 4.10
N THR A 44 -2.14 -18.52 2.88
CA THR A 44 -1.16 -17.54 2.41
C THR A 44 -1.74 -16.13 2.41
N ALA A 45 -2.98 -15.97 1.92
CA ALA A 45 -3.67 -14.68 1.94
C ALA A 45 -3.87 -14.17 3.38
N GLN A 46 -4.24 -15.04 4.32
CA GLN A 46 -4.38 -14.67 5.73
C GLN A 46 -3.04 -14.25 6.37
N LEU A 47 -1.93 -14.89 5.98
CA LEU A 47 -0.59 -14.47 6.42
C LEU A 47 -0.23 -13.09 5.84
N MET A 48 -0.54 -12.84 4.58
CA MET A 48 -0.30 -11.52 3.95
C MET A 48 -1.11 -10.41 4.62
N LEU A 49 -2.35 -10.68 5.02
CA LEU A 49 -3.20 -9.71 5.74
C LEU A 49 -2.67 -9.35 7.14
N LYS A 50 -1.85 -10.22 7.75
CA LYS A 50 -1.20 -9.94 9.04
C LYS A 50 0.02 -9.03 8.92
N TYR A 51 0.50 -8.79 7.71
CA TYR A 51 1.66 -7.94 7.51
C TYR A 51 1.30 -6.46 7.78
N PRO A 52 2.14 -5.72 8.50
CA PRO A 52 1.78 -4.37 8.99
C PRO A 52 1.83 -3.28 7.92
N THR A 53 1.92 -3.63 6.63
CA THR A 53 1.86 -2.67 5.53
C THR A 53 0.43 -2.38 5.11
N ILE A 54 0.23 -1.18 4.58
CA ILE A 54 -1.04 -0.77 3.97
C ILE A 54 -1.10 -1.42 2.58
N PRO A 55 -2.20 -2.07 2.17
CA PRO A 55 -2.28 -2.81 0.90
C PRO A 55 -2.42 -1.87 -0.32
N CYS A 56 -1.59 -0.81 -0.39
CA CYS A 56 -1.55 0.12 -1.50
C CYS A 56 -0.61 -0.40 -2.60
N ASN A 57 -1.12 -0.51 -3.83
CA ASN A 57 -0.39 -0.96 -5.02
C ASN A 57 -0.06 0.16 -6.02
N ASP A 58 -0.14 1.43 -5.59
CA ASP A 58 0.16 2.61 -6.43
C ASP A 58 -0.65 2.73 -7.72
N CYS A 59 -1.88 2.22 -7.74
CA CYS A 59 -2.74 2.30 -8.94
C CYS A 59 -3.21 3.73 -9.27
N LYS A 60 -3.13 4.67 -8.34
CA LYS A 60 -3.46 6.11 -8.45
C LYS A 60 -4.93 6.43 -8.73
N TYR A 61 -5.85 5.48 -8.60
CA TYR A 61 -7.28 5.73 -8.81
C TYR A 61 -7.87 6.70 -7.78
N CYS A 62 -7.23 6.86 -6.62
CA CYS A 62 -7.57 7.87 -5.61
C CYS A 62 -7.09 9.29 -5.97
N MET A 63 -6.42 9.47 -7.11
CA MET A 63 -5.90 10.75 -7.56
C MET A 63 -6.71 11.30 -8.74
N PRO A 64 -6.79 12.63 -8.92
CA PRO A 64 -6.22 13.67 -8.06
C PRO A 64 -7.01 13.89 -6.77
N CYS A 65 -6.31 14.13 -5.65
CA CYS A 65 -6.96 14.57 -4.43
C CYS A 65 -7.39 16.05 -4.59
N PRO A 66 -8.66 16.43 -4.31
CA PRO A 66 -9.12 17.82 -4.46
C PRO A 66 -8.40 18.79 -3.50
N TYR A 67 -7.79 18.27 -2.44
CA TYR A 67 -7.00 19.05 -1.47
C TYR A 67 -5.48 18.97 -1.72
N GLY A 68 -5.08 18.45 -2.87
CA GLY A 68 -3.69 18.47 -3.34
C GLY A 68 -2.76 17.42 -2.70
N LEU A 69 -3.26 16.48 -1.89
CA LEU A 69 -2.42 15.45 -1.29
C LEU A 69 -1.87 14.49 -2.33
N ASP A 70 -0.67 13.99 -2.08
CA ASP A 70 -0.12 12.85 -2.81
C ASP A 70 -0.36 11.56 -2.00
N ILE A 71 -1.60 11.06 -2.09
CA ILE A 71 -2.06 9.90 -1.32
C ILE A 71 -1.14 8.68 -1.52
N PRO A 72 -0.83 8.25 -2.76
CA PRO A 72 0.05 7.11 -2.97
C PRO A 72 1.45 7.31 -2.38
N ALA A 73 2.04 8.49 -2.56
CA ALA A 73 3.39 8.76 -2.04
C ALA A 73 3.46 8.64 -0.51
N VAL A 74 2.42 9.12 0.20
CA VAL A 74 2.32 8.98 1.67
C VAL A 74 2.25 7.52 2.09
N LEU A 75 1.35 6.73 1.48
CA LEU A 75 1.14 5.32 1.83
C LEU A 75 2.37 4.46 1.49
N LEU A 76 2.98 4.69 0.32
CA LEU A 76 4.17 3.95 -0.12
C LEU A 76 5.40 4.29 0.73
N HIS A 77 5.55 5.55 1.15
CA HIS A 77 6.63 5.93 2.08
C HIS A 77 6.50 5.16 3.40
N TYR A 78 5.29 5.12 3.98
CA TYR A 78 5.03 4.34 5.19
C TYR A 78 5.40 2.86 5.00
N ASN A 79 4.91 2.23 3.94
CA ASN A 79 5.19 0.84 3.62
C ASN A 79 6.68 0.56 3.45
N ARG A 80 7.41 1.45 2.77
CA ARG A 80 8.86 1.35 2.64
C ARG A 80 9.53 1.36 4.00
N CYS A 81 9.15 2.30 4.87
CA CYS A 81 9.70 2.38 6.21
C CYS A 81 9.41 1.14 7.07
N VAL A 82 8.21 0.55 6.90
CA VAL A 82 7.88 -0.75 7.54
C VAL A 82 8.83 -1.84 7.07
N ASN A 83 9.03 -1.96 5.76
CA ASN A 83 9.90 -3.00 5.16
C ASN A 83 11.37 -2.83 5.55
N GLU A 84 11.83 -1.59 5.71
CA GLU A 84 13.20 -1.25 6.11
C GLU A 84 13.43 -1.27 7.63
N GLY A 85 12.39 -1.54 8.43
CA GLY A 85 12.46 -1.48 9.90
C GLY A 85 12.61 -0.07 10.45
N ASN A 86 12.22 0.95 9.69
CA ASN A 86 12.30 2.36 10.04
C ASN A 86 11.00 2.91 10.67
N VAL A 87 10.14 2.03 11.18
CA VAL A 87 8.93 2.41 11.95
C VAL A 87 9.14 1.96 13.39
N PRO A 88 9.69 2.83 14.28
CA PRO A 88 9.90 2.47 15.67
C PRO A 88 8.57 2.29 16.40
N LYS A 89 8.51 1.34 17.33
CA LYS A 89 7.29 1.04 18.10
C LYS A 89 7.21 1.84 19.39
N ASN A 90 8.35 2.20 19.96
CA ASN A 90 8.45 2.99 21.18
C ASN A 90 9.79 3.74 21.23
N GLY A 91 9.87 4.73 22.13
CA GLY A 91 11.08 5.56 22.29
C GLY A 91 12.29 4.85 22.91
N GLN A 92 12.15 3.60 23.37
CA GLN A 92 13.22 2.81 23.99
C GLN A 92 13.89 1.83 23.03
N ASP A 93 13.44 1.76 21.78
CA ASP A 93 14.03 0.89 20.77
C ASP A 93 15.50 1.30 20.54
N GLU A 94 16.42 0.34 20.53
CA GLU A 94 17.86 0.58 20.29
C GLU A 94 18.12 1.42 19.04
N ASN A 95 17.32 1.22 18.02
CA ASN A 95 17.41 1.91 16.73
C ASN A 95 16.48 3.13 16.61
N TYR A 96 15.82 3.56 17.71
CA TYR A 96 14.82 4.62 17.66
C TYR A 96 15.31 5.88 16.97
N ALA A 97 16.45 6.42 17.36
CA ALA A 97 16.98 7.67 16.80
C ALA A 97 17.28 7.55 15.30
N LYS A 98 17.81 6.39 14.87
CA LYS A 98 18.10 6.11 13.45
C LYS A 98 16.80 5.95 12.65
N ALA A 99 15.87 5.15 13.12
CA ALA A 99 14.58 4.89 12.47
C ALA A 99 13.74 6.17 12.38
N ARG A 100 13.63 6.94 13.49
CA ARG A 100 12.99 8.25 13.52
C ARG A 100 13.54 9.19 12.45
N ARG A 101 14.86 9.33 12.38
CA ARG A 101 15.52 10.21 11.40
C ARG A 101 15.29 9.71 9.98
N ALA A 102 15.41 8.41 9.73
CA ALA A 102 15.18 7.81 8.42
C ALA A 102 13.74 8.05 7.94
N PHE A 103 12.77 7.83 8.83
CA PHE A 103 11.36 8.08 8.54
C PHE A 103 11.10 9.54 8.19
N LEU A 104 11.45 10.48 9.08
CA LEU A 104 11.12 11.90 8.91
C LEU A 104 11.82 12.53 7.69
N VAL A 105 13.12 12.26 7.52
CA VAL A 105 13.87 12.76 6.36
C VAL A 105 13.37 12.13 5.07
N GLY A 106 13.06 10.83 5.08
CA GLY A 106 12.47 10.14 3.95
C GLY A 106 11.09 10.69 3.58
N TYR A 107 10.26 10.98 4.58
CA TYR A 107 8.93 11.56 4.40
C TYR A 107 9.00 12.92 3.70
N ASP A 108 9.83 13.84 4.21
CA ASP A 108 9.99 15.18 3.63
C ASP A 108 10.58 15.15 2.21
N ARG A 109 11.39 14.13 1.89
CA ARG A 109 11.94 13.94 0.53
C ARG A 109 10.95 13.31 -0.43
N SER A 110 10.15 12.36 0.03
CA SER A 110 9.20 11.62 -0.81
C SER A 110 7.90 12.40 -1.04
N VAL A 111 7.48 13.20 -0.07
CA VAL A 111 6.20 13.90 -0.08
C VAL A 111 6.42 15.38 0.23
N PRO A 112 6.26 16.27 -0.75
CA PRO A 112 6.35 17.72 -0.52
C PRO A 112 5.40 18.18 0.59
N LYS A 113 5.81 19.12 1.42
CA LYS A 113 5.06 19.55 2.63
C LYS A 113 3.59 19.86 2.38
N LEU A 114 3.27 20.55 1.27
CA LEU A 114 1.90 20.89 0.89
C LEU A 114 1.06 19.70 0.40
N ARG A 115 1.67 18.51 0.28
CA ARG A 115 1.02 17.27 -0.18
C ARG A 115 1.01 16.17 0.86
N GLN A 116 1.46 16.48 2.09
CA GLN A 116 1.54 15.54 3.20
C GLN A 116 0.17 15.22 3.80
N ALA A 117 0.12 14.16 4.60
CA ALA A 117 -1.09 13.63 5.20
C ALA A 117 -1.85 14.63 6.09
N SER A 118 -1.13 15.58 6.71
CA SER A 118 -1.70 16.64 7.54
C SER A 118 -2.76 17.52 6.86
N HIS A 119 -2.78 17.55 5.53
CA HIS A 119 -3.77 18.30 4.77
C HIS A 119 -5.06 17.50 4.49
N CYS A 120 -5.16 16.26 4.96
CA CYS A 120 -6.35 15.44 4.78
C CYS A 120 -7.49 15.92 5.67
N ILE A 121 -8.62 16.31 5.07
CA ILE A 121 -9.82 16.75 5.80
C ILE A 121 -10.84 15.61 6.02
N GLY A 122 -10.55 14.39 5.58
CA GLY A 122 -11.47 13.26 5.75
C GLY A 122 -12.71 13.29 4.83
N CYS A 123 -12.64 13.90 3.64
CA CYS A 123 -13.80 14.03 2.74
C CYS A 123 -14.27 12.70 2.12
N ASN A 124 -13.55 11.61 2.27
CA ASN A 124 -13.83 10.24 1.81
C ASN A 124 -13.96 10.05 0.27
N GLN A 125 -13.73 11.07 -0.55
CA GLN A 125 -13.88 10.95 -2.01
C GLN A 125 -12.93 9.90 -2.62
N CYS A 126 -11.74 9.72 -2.04
CA CYS A 126 -10.75 8.75 -2.51
C CYS A 126 -11.12 7.29 -2.21
N VAL A 127 -11.97 7.03 -1.21
CA VAL A 127 -12.30 5.66 -0.75
C VAL A 127 -13.06 4.88 -1.81
N ALA A 128 -14.04 5.52 -2.46
CA ALA A 128 -14.87 4.90 -3.49
C ALA A 128 -14.06 4.44 -4.73
N HIS A 129 -12.87 5.01 -4.94
CA HIS A 129 -12.01 4.71 -6.07
C HIS A 129 -10.90 3.70 -5.74
N CYS A 130 -10.77 3.27 -4.48
CA CYS A 130 -9.72 2.35 -4.07
C CYS A 130 -10.10 0.90 -4.34
N PRO A 131 -9.42 0.19 -5.29
CA PRO A 131 -9.72 -1.21 -5.57
C PRO A 131 -9.31 -2.15 -4.44
N GLN A 132 -8.46 -1.69 -3.52
CA GLN A 132 -8.03 -2.43 -2.34
C GLN A 132 -8.90 -2.17 -1.10
N ASN A 133 -9.98 -1.39 -1.24
CA ASN A 133 -10.88 -1.01 -0.14
C ASN A 133 -10.16 -0.41 1.09
N ILE A 134 -9.07 0.33 0.84
CA ILE A 134 -8.34 1.02 1.91
C ILE A 134 -9.19 2.18 2.43
N ASP A 135 -9.37 2.26 3.74
CA ASP A 135 -9.89 3.46 4.40
C ASP A 135 -8.77 4.53 4.39
N ILE A 136 -8.61 5.17 3.23
CA ILE A 136 -7.51 6.10 2.96
C ILE A 136 -7.45 7.26 3.99
N PRO A 137 -8.55 7.94 4.33
CA PRO A 137 -8.49 9.02 5.32
C PRO A 137 -8.03 8.56 6.70
N LYS A 138 -8.47 7.39 7.14
CA LYS A 138 -8.05 6.78 8.40
C LYS A 138 -6.55 6.48 8.40
N GLU A 139 -6.03 5.90 7.32
CA GLU A 139 -4.61 5.61 7.18
C GLU A 139 -3.76 6.89 7.10
N LEU A 140 -4.21 7.91 6.37
CA LEU A 140 -3.54 9.20 6.32
C LEU A 140 -3.49 9.87 7.69
N HIS A 141 -4.59 9.84 8.45
CA HIS A 141 -4.64 10.41 9.79
C HIS A 141 -3.72 9.65 10.76
N ARG A 142 -3.70 8.30 10.68
CA ARG A 142 -2.79 7.47 11.47
C ARG A 142 -1.32 7.79 11.18
N ILE A 143 -0.97 7.96 9.90
CA ILE A 143 0.40 8.31 9.49
C ILE A 143 0.75 9.73 9.98
N ASP A 144 -0.15 10.69 9.87
CA ASP A 144 0.06 12.06 10.33
C ASP A 144 0.29 12.11 11.84
N GLN A 145 -0.54 11.42 12.62
CA GLN A 145 -0.33 11.28 14.08
C GLN A 145 1.03 10.67 14.39
N PHE A 146 1.43 9.63 13.67
CA PHE A 146 2.73 9.00 13.85
C PHE A 146 3.88 9.96 13.52
N VAL A 147 3.77 10.74 12.45
CA VAL A 147 4.75 11.77 12.08
C VAL A 147 4.88 12.81 13.19
N GLU A 148 3.76 13.28 13.74
CA GLU A 148 3.78 14.26 14.83
C GLU A 148 4.40 13.68 16.13
N GLN A 149 4.07 12.45 16.50
CA GLN A 149 4.70 11.75 17.63
C GLN A 149 6.22 11.62 17.43
N LEU A 150 6.66 11.27 16.21
CA LEU A 150 8.09 11.21 15.91
C LEU A 150 8.76 12.59 16.01
N LYS A 151 8.12 13.67 15.57
CA LYS A 151 8.65 15.04 15.69
C LYS A 151 8.80 15.47 17.15
N GLN A 152 7.80 15.16 17.96
CA GLN A 152 7.75 15.52 19.37
C GLN A 152 8.59 14.58 20.26
N GLY A 153 8.95 13.39 19.77
CA GLY A 153 9.65 12.37 20.56
C GLY A 153 8.77 11.74 21.66
N THR A 154 7.46 11.64 21.41
CA THR A 154 6.46 11.16 22.37
C THR A 154 5.94 9.74 22.08
N LEU A 155 6.70 8.95 21.35
CA LEU A 155 6.32 7.59 20.93
C LEU A 155 6.57 6.59 22.05
#